data_69e44074ef6d8499f6dfce952fa96848
#
_entry.id   69e44074ef6d8499f6dfce952fa96848
#
_cell.length_a   1.000
_cell.length_b   1.000
_cell.length_c   1.000
_cell.angle_alpha   90.00
_cell.angle_beta   90.00
_cell.angle_gamma   90.00
#
_symmetry.space_group_name_H-M   'P 1'
#
loop_
_entity.id
_entity.type
_entity.pdbx_description
1 polymer ?
#
loop_
_entity_poly.entity_id
_entity_poly.type
_entity_poly.pdbx_seq_one_letter_code
_entity_poly.pdbx_strand_id
1 'polypeptide(L)'
;MESILNIRNVSKIYQSAGRELTVLNNINFSVSSGSTLAITGPSGSGKTTLLGLCAGLDRASSGTIELNGVVLDQLSEDERAAVRNRYVGFIFQNFQLLPTLTALENVMVPLELRGAKNIKAHAMELLDKVGLADRSHHYPVQLSGGEQQRVSLARAFSNTPALLFADEPTGNLDAETSEKIIKLLFDLNKDAGTTLVIVTHDPELAARTNRVIKMKGGLIIADENPSYV
;
A
#
# COMPACT_ATOMS: atom_id res chain seq x y z
N MET A 1 17.48 11.30 8.93
CA MET A 1 16.63 11.03 7.73
C MET A 1 15.26 11.59 8.01
N GLU A 2 14.65 12.22 7.03
CA GLU A 2 13.31 12.79 7.16
C GLU A 2 12.28 11.66 7.23
N SER A 3 11.33 11.75 8.16
CA SER A 3 10.27 10.76 8.31
C SER A 3 9.12 11.09 7.37
N ILE A 4 8.71 10.13 6.54
CA ILE A 4 7.59 10.30 5.61
C ILE A 4 6.25 9.96 6.25
N LEU A 5 6.25 9.09 7.27
CA LEU A 5 5.07 8.69 8.00
C LEU A 5 5.37 8.70 9.50
N ASN A 6 4.55 9.41 10.27
CA ASN A 6 4.63 9.48 11.73
C ASN A 6 3.29 9.09 12.35
N ILE A 7 3.30 8.10 13.21
CA ILE A 7 2.14 7.58 13.94
C ILE A 7 2.38 7.82 15.42
N ARG A 8 1.49 8.60 16.08
CA ARG A 8 1.65 8.99 17.48
C ARG A 8 0.37 8.71 18.27
N ASN A 9 0.44 7.78 19.22
CA ASN A 9 -0.63 7.39 20.15
C ASN A 9 -1.95 7.03 19.44
N VAL A 10 -1.87 6.40 18.26
CA VAL A 10 -3.03 6.11 17.41
C VAL A 10 -3.79 4.93 17.97
N SER A 11 -5.09 5.13 18.18
CA SER A 11 -6.03 4.07 18.54
C SER A 11 -7.22 4.07 17.59
N LYS A 12 -7.80 2.88 17.35
CA LYS A 12 -9.02 2.70 16.56
C LYS A 12 -10.01 1.85 17.30
N ILE A 13 -11.20 2.43 17.52
CA ILE A 13 -12.32 1.79 18.20
C ILE A 13 -13.51 1.84 17.25
N TYR A 14 -14.12 0.68 16.99
CA TYR A 14 -15.38 0.59 16.28
C TYR A 14 -16.54 0.37 17.25
N GLN A 15 -17.66 1.00 16.97
CA GLN A 15 -18.92 0.79 17.67
C GLN A 15 -19.79 -0.20 16.88
N SER A 16 -20.13 -1.34 17.46
CA SER A 16 -21.00 -2.33 16.82
C SER A 16 -22.01 -2.87 17.81
N ALA A 17 -23.30 -2.73 17.50
CA ALA A 17 -24.42 -3.23 18.32
C ALA A 17 -24.31 -2.89 19.83
N GLY A 18 -23.90 -1.65 20.15
CA GLY A 18 -23.76 -1.15 21.53
C GLY A 18 -22.51 -1.66 22.26
N ARG A 19 -21.58 -2.32 21.54
CA ARG A 19 -20.29 -2.75 22.11
C ARG A 19 -19.14 -2.01 21.43
N GLU A 20 -18.13 -1.66 22.22
CA GLU A 20 -16.88 -1.11 21.71
C GLU A 20 -15.90 -2.24 21.36
N LEU A 21 -15.35 -2.20 20.18
CA LEU A 21 -14.28 -3.09 19.74
C LEU A 21 -13.03 -2.25 19.48
N THR A 22 -12.06 -2.34 20.38
CA THR A 22 -10.73 -1.73 20.18
C THR A 22 -9.91 -2.62 19.24
N VAL A 23 -9.65 -2.12 18.04
CA VAL A 23 -8.88 -2.83 17.00
C VAL A 23 -7.41 -2.43 17.04
N LEU A 24 -7.11 -1.18 17.36
CA LEU A 24 -5.75 -0.67 17.57
C LEU A 24 -5.69 0.11 18.87
N ASN A 25 -4.62 -0.06 19.62
CA ASN A 25 -4.45 0.58 20.91
C ASN A 25 -3.04 1.19 21.04
N ASN A 26 -2.96 2.51 21.11
CA ASN A 26 -1.76 3.29 21.38
C ASN A 26 -0.57 2.94 20.45
N ILE A 27 -0.81 2.90 19.16
CA ILE A 27 0.21 2.59 18.15
C ILE A 27 1.15 3.79 17.96
N ASN A 28 2.45 3.52 18.02
CA ASN A 28 3.50 4.51 17.85
C ASN A 28 4.64 3.96 17.01
N PHE A 29 4.93 4.58 15.87
CA PHE A 29 6.13 4.33 15.06
C PHE A 29 6.28 5.43 14.01
N SER A 30 7.46 5.47 13.37
CA SER A 30 7.72 6.33 12.21
C SER A 30 8.37 5.54 11.09
N VAL A 31 8.25 5.99 9.86
CA VAL A 31 8.90 5.40 8.67
C VAL A 31 9.76 6.45 8.00
N SER A 32 11.02 6.15 7.78
CA SER A 32 11.96 7.03 7.08
C SER A 32 11.71 7.01 5.58
N SER A 33 11.89 8.15 4.92
CA SER A 33 11.78 8.26 3.47
C SER A 33 12.75 7.30 2.76
N GLY A 34 12.29 6.61 1.72
CA GLY A 34 13.07 5.66 0.92
C GLY A 34 13.34 4.32 1.61
N SER A 35 12.82 4.08 2.83
CA SER A 35 12.98 2.79 3.53
C SER A 35 11.87 1.80 3.17
N THR A 36 12.10 0.52 3.52
CA THR A 36 11.09 -0.53 3.41
C THR A 36 10.73 -1.08 4.79
N LEU A 37 9.44 -1.24 5.07
CA LEU A 37 8.89 -1.72 6.33
C LEU A 37 7.90 -2.86 6.08
N ALA A 38 8.03 -3.96 6.81
CA ALA A 38 6.99 -4.98 6.90
C ALA A 38 6.21 -4.86 8.21
N ILE A 39 4.88 -5.01 8.14
CA ILE A 39 3.99 -5.15 9.30
C ILE A 39 3.46 -6.58 9.29
N THR A 40 3.82 -7.36 10.29
CA THR A 40 3.47 -8.78 10.41
C THR A 40 2.61 -9.06 11.63
N GLY A 41 1.97 -10.21 11.66
CA GLY A 41 1.16 -10.66 12.79
C GLY A 41 -0.02 -11.55 12.36
N PRO A 42 -0.69 -12.24 13.30
CA PRO A 42 -1.80 -13.13 12.99
C PRO A 42 -2.99 -12.38 12.36
N SER A 43 -3.90 -13.14 11.72
CA SER A 43 -5.17 -12.59 11.24
C SER A 43 -5.93 -11.91 12.38
N GLY A 44 -6.57 -10.78 12.11
CA GLY A 44 -7.31 -10.00 13.12
C GLY A 44 -6.43 -9.18 14.08
N SER A 45 -5.09 -9.11 13.88
CA SER A 45 -4.22 -8.27 14.73
C SER A 45 -4.30 -6.76 14.45
N GLY A 46 -5.10 -6.32 13.45
CA GLY A 46 -5.29 -4.90 13.13
C GLY A 46 -4.39 -4.35 12.00
N LYS A 47 -3.60 -5.19 11.33
CA LYS A 47 -2.65 -4.76 10.27
C LYS A 47 -3.30 -3.97 9.14
N THR A 48 -4.33 -4.53 8.50
CA THR A 48 -5.07 -3.86 7.41
C THR A 48 -5.75 -2.58 7.89
N THR A 49 -6.28 -2.57 9.13
CA THR A 49 -6.83 -1.36 9.75
C THR A 49 -5.76 -0.28 9.93
N LEU A 50 -4.60 -0.66 10.47
CA LEU A 50 -3.48 0.26 10.63
C LEU A 50 -3.03 0.84 9.29
N LEU A 51 -2.88 -0.01 8.28
CA LEU A 51 -2.50 0.41 6.94
C LEU A 51 -3.53 1.37 6.32
N GLY A 52 -4.83 1.10 6.49
CA GLY A 52 -5.91 1.97 6.05
C GLY A 52 -5.89 3.35 6.75
N LEU A 53 -5.59 3.39 8.05
CA LEU A 53 -5.41 4.65 8.78
C LEU A 53 -4.18 5.42 8.28
N CYS A 54 -3.03 4.75 8.12
CA CYS A 54 -1.80 5.34 7.61
C CYS A 54 -1.96 5.93 6.20
N ALA A 55 -2.78 5.29 5.37
CA ALA A 55 -3.11 5.77 4.03
C ALA A 55 -4.20 6.85 4.01
N GLY A 56 -4.80 7.18 5.15
CA GLY A 56 -5.91 8.14 5.23
C GLY A 56 -7.22 7.63 4.62
N LEU A 57 -7.40 6.30 4.49
CA LEU A 57 -8.66 5.69 4.04
C LEU A 57 -9.73 5.68 5.12
N ASP A 58 -9.31 5.71 6.39
CA ASP A 58 -10.20 5.79 7.56
C ASP A 58 -9.61 6.79 8.56
N ARG A 59 -10.36 7.14 9.61
CA ARG A 59 -9.93 8.05 10.68
C ARG A 59 -9.57 7.29 11.93
N ALA A 60 -8.50 7.70 12.59
CA ALA A 60 -8.19 7.25 13.95
C ALA A 60 -9.28 7.71 14.92
N SER A 61 -9.52 6.93 15.97
CA SER A 61 -10.40 7.35 17.10
C SER A 61 -9.67 8.30 18.03
N SER A 62 -8.34 8.18 18.13
CA SER A 62 -7.45 9.10 18.85
C SER A 62 -6.02 9.00 18.31
N GLY A 63 -5.19 9.96 18.69
CA GLY A 63 -3.80 10.07 18.24
C GLY A 63 -3.65 10.90 16.99
N THR A 64 -2.47 10.85 16.36
CA THR A 64 -2.14 11.68 15.21
C THR A 64 -1.39 10.87 14.17
N ILE A 65 -1.78 11.05 12.91
CA ILE A 65 -1.13 10.46 11.74
C ILE A 65 -0.64 11.60 10.86
N GLU A 66 0.66 11.66 10.62
CA GLU A 66 1.30 12.62 9.74
C GLU A 66 1.92 11.88 8.55
N LEU A 67 1.53 12.24 7.34
CA LEU A 67 2.01 11.67 6.08
C LEU A 67 2.64 12.77 5.24
N ASN A 68 3.92 12.63 4.94
CA ASN A 68 4.71 13.60 4.17
C ASN A 68 4.53 15.04 4.66
N GLY A 69 4.61 15.26 5.99
CA GLY A 69 4.43 16.55 6.64
C GLY A 69 2.98 17.02 6.78
N VAL A 70 1.99 16.23 6.31
CA VAL A 70 0.57 16.58 6.38
C VAL A 70 -0.12 15.79 7.48
N VAL A 71 -0.75 16.46 8.45
CA VAL A 71 -1.53 15.84 9.52
C VAL A 71 -2.90 15.45 8.99
N LEU A 72 -3.18 14.14 8.92
CA LEU A 72 -4.40 13.61 8.28
C LEU A 72 -5.67 13.79 9.12
N ASP A 73 -5.53 13.80 10.44
CA ASP A 73 -6.67 13.77 11.38
C ASP A 73 -7.52 15.05 11.31
N GLN A 74 -6.93 16.16 10.88
CA GLN A 74 -7.58 17.46 10.78
C GLN A 74 -8.25 17.71 9.42
N LEU A 75 -8.01 16.84 8.43
CA LEU A 75 -8.51 17.00 7.06
C LEU A 75 -9.94 16.50 6.90
N SER A 76 -10.68 17.15 6.01
CA SER A 76 -11.92 16.62 5.42
C SER A 76 -11.64 15.36 4.58
N GLU A 77 -12.68 14.64 4.15
CA GLU A 77 -12.50 13.49 3.28
C GLU A 77 -11.91 13.86 1.91
N ASP A 78 -12.35 14.96 1.32
CA ASP A 78 -11.85 15.44 0.03
C ASP A 78 -10.37 15.83 0.12
N GLU A 79 -9.96 16.49 1.19
CA GLU A 79 -8.56 16.85 1.43
C GLU A 79 -7.69 15.59 1.64
N ARG A 80 -8.18 14.59 2.38
CA ARG A 80 -7.48 13.30 2.53
C ARG A 80 -7.39 12.56 1.20
N ALA A 81 -8.45 12.57 0.38
CA ALA A 81 -8.42 11.98 -0.95
C ALA A 81 -7.38 12.67 -1.85
N ALA A 82 -7.24 13.99 -1.77
CA ALA A 82 -6.22 14.74 -2.49
C ALA A 82 -4.80 14.36 -2.01
N VAL A 83 -4.58 14.21 -0.69
CA VAL A 83 -3.30 13.75 -0.12
C VAL A 83 -2.98 12.32 -0.59
N ARG A 84 -3.96 11.39 -0.54
CA ARG A 84 -3.80 10.02 -1.07
C ARG A 84 -3.38 10.04 -2.52
N ASN A 85 -4.13 10.73 -3.36
CA ASN A 85 -3.83 10.79 -4.80
C ASN A 85 -2.44 11.39 -5.08
N ARG A 86 -1.97 12.31 -4.25
CA ARG A 86 -0.70 12.98 -4.44
C ARG A 86 0.51 12.16 -3.98
N TYR A 87 0.39 11.46 -2.86
CA TYR A 87 1.55 10.90 -2.16
C TYR A 87 1.51 9.38 -1.99
N VAL A 88 0.34 8.74 -2.16
CA VAL A 88 0.16 7.33 -1.81
C VAL A 88 -0.15 6.49 -3.05
N GLY A 89 0.57 5.37 -3.19
CA GLY A 89 0.18 4.25 -4.03
C GLY A 89 -0.37 3.11 -3.17
N PHE A 90 -1.23 2.28 -3.74
CA PHE A 90 -1.85 1.18 -3.02
C PHE A 90 -1.89 -0.10 -3.85
N ILE A 91 -1.44 -1.21 -3.26
CA ILE A 91 -1.54 -2.56 -3.80
C ILE A 91 -2.39 -3.38 -2.82
N PHE A 92 -3.46 -3.98 -3.32
CA PHE A 92 -4.39 -4.78 -2.54
C PHE A 92 -4.26 -6.26 -2.85
N GLN A 93 -4.59 -7.11 -1.89
CA GLN A 93 -4.62 -8.55 -2.04
C GLN A 93 -5.55 -9.01 -3.19
N ASN A 94 -6.71 -8.36 -3.36
CA ASN A 94 -7.70 -8.67 -4.38
C ASN A 94 -7.58 -7.78 -5.63
N PHE A 95 -6.37 -7.27 -5.92
CA PHE A 95 -6.04 -6.41 -7.06
C PHE A 95 -6.84 -5.11 -7.13
N GLN A 96 -8.14 -5.14 -6.81
CA GLN A 96 -9.10 -4.04 -6.85
C GLN A 96 -9.08 -3.24 -8.17
N LEU A 97 -8.97 -3.95 -9.28
CA LEU A 97 -9.12 -3.36 -10.59
C LEU A 97 -10.60 -3.02 -10.85
N LEU A 98 -10.84 -1.92 -11.56
CA LEU A 98 -12.16 -1.55 -12.02
C LEU A 98 -12.55 -2.48 -13.18
N PRO A 99 -13.57 -3.34 -13.04
CA PRO A 99 -13.84 -4.41 -13.99
C PRO A 99 -14.37 -3.92 -15.34
N THR A 100 -14.88 -2.69 -15.38
CA THR A 100 -15.40 -2.02 -16.57
C THR A 100 -14.34 -1.26 -17.37
N LEU A 101 -13.12 -1.18 -16.84
CA LEU A 101 -11.98 -0.52 -17.47
C LEU A 101 -10.94 -1.53 -17.93
N THR A 102 -10.30 -1.25 -19.04
CA THR A 102 -9.14 -2.01 -19.55
C THR A 102 -7.94 -1.89 -18.61
N ALA A 103 -6.90 -2.69 -18.84
CA ALA A 103 -5.63 -2.61 -18.10
C ALA A 103 -5.04 -1.19 -18.18
N LEU A 104 -5.01 -0.62 -19.38
CA LEU A 104 -4.52 0.73 -19.62
C LEU A 104 -5.32 1.78 -18.84
N GLU A 105 -6.64 1.73 -18.96
CA GLU A 105 -7.54 2.67 -18.26
C GLU A 105 -7.42 2.55 -16.74
N ASN A 106 -7.30 1.34 -16.19
CA ASN A 106 -7.04 1.15 -14.76
C ASN A 106 -5.75 1.86 -14.30
N VAL A 107 -4.68 1.83 -15.09
CA VAL A 107 -3.42 2.53 -14.78
C VAL A 107 -3.57 4.05 -14.94
N MET A 108 -4.44 4.50 -15.86
CA MET A 108 -4.70 5.93 -16.10
C MET A 108 -5.52 6.60 -15.00
N VAL A 109 -6.43 5.90 -14.32
CA VAL A 109 -7.34 6.47 -13.32
C VAL A 109 -6.67 7.42 -12.32
N PRO A 110 -5.58 7.06 -11.62
CA PRO A 110 -4.96 7.98 -10.65
C PRO A 110 -4.41 9.25 -11.31
N LEU A 111 -3.93 9.15 -12.54
CA LEU A 111 -3.39 10.27 -13.32
C LEU A 111 -4.50 11.23 -13.77
N GLU A 112 -5.66 10.67 -14.18
CA GLU A 112 -6.85 11.45 -14.57
C GLU A 112 -7.39 12.25 -13.40
N LEU A 113 -7.53 11.60 -12.23
CA LEU A 113 -7.97 12.24 -10.99
C LEU A 113 -7.02 13.38 -10.55
N ARG A 114 -5.75 13.32 -10.96
CA ARG A 114 -4.74 14.36 -10.69
C ARG A 114 -4.72 15.46 -11.75
N GLY A 115 -5.44 15.30 -12.85
CA GLY A 115 -5.40 16.22 -13.99
C GLY A 115 -4.05 16.24 -14.71
N ALA A 116 -3.32 15.12 -14.71
CA ALA A 116 -2.02 15.01 -15.36
C ALA A 116 -2.16 15.11 -16.90
N LYS A 117 -1.05 15.48 -17.57
CA LYS A 117 -0.97 15.51 -19.04
C LYS A 117 -0.28 14.24 -19.56
N ASN A 118 -0.51 13.90 -20.83
CA ASN A 118 0.11 12.75 -21.51
C ASN A 118 -0.07 11.40 -20.78
N ILE A 119 -1.20 11.25 -20.07
CA ILE A 119 -1.49 10.11 -19.19
C ILE A 119 -1.40 8.78 -19.92
N LYS A 120 -1.88 8.70 -21.16
CA LYS A 120 -1.87 7.45 -21.95
C LYS A 120 -0.45 6.95 -22.24
N ALA A 121 0.45 7.83 -22.65
CA ALA A 121 1.84 7.46 -22.92
C ALA A 121 2.53 6.95 -21.67
N HIS A 122 2.38 7.67 -20.53
CA HIS A 122 2.96 7.27 -19.25
C HIS A 122 2.38 5.94 -18.72
N ALA A 123 1.06 5.74 -18.85
CA ALA A 123 0.43 4.48 -18.46
C ALA A 123 0.90 3.30 -19.33
N MET A 124 1.12 3.51 -20.63
CA MET A 124 1.69 2.50 -21.52
C MET A 124 3.13 2.14 -21.14
N GLU A 125 3.98 3.12 -20.81
CA GLU A 125 5.34 2.87 -20.32
C GLU A 125 5.34 2.01 -19.04
N LEU A 126 4.40 2.25 -18.11
CA LEU A 126 4.25 1.45 -16.91
C LEU A 126 3.76 0.03 -17.21
N LEU A 127 2.83 -0.13 -18.14
CA LEU A 127 2.39 -1.46 -18.58
C LEU A 127 3.51 -2.22 -19.27
N ASP A 128 4.36 -1.56 -20.04
CA ASP A 128 5.55 -2.16 -20.63
C ASP A 128 6.55 -2.63 -19.56
N LYS A 129 6.84 -1.80 -18.55
CA LYS A 129 7.70 -2.15 -17.39
C LYS A 129 7.22 -3.40 -16.65
N VAL A 130 5.91 -3.62 -16.57
CA VAL A 130 5.34 -4.82 -15.94
C VAL A 130 5.09 -5.97 -16.93
N GLY A 131 5.52 -5.83 -18.21
CA GLY A 131 5.41 -6.85 -19.25
C GLY A 131 3.98 -7.09 -19.74
N LEU A 132 3.16 -6.03 -19.83
CA LEU A 132 1.74 -6.10 -20.21
C LEU A 132 1.36 -5.10 -21.32
N ALA A 133 2.34 -4.58 -22.09
CA ALA A 133 2.06 -3.66 -23.19
C ALA A 133 1.04 -4.25 -24.20
N ASP A 134 1.22 -5.53 -24.58
CA ASP A 134 0.34 -6.26 -25.51
C ASP A 134 -1.04 -6.58 -24.90
N ARG A 135 -1.20 -6.43 -23.59
CA ARG A 135 -2.45 -6.67 -22.84
C ARG A 135 -3.18 -5.39 -22.44
N SER A 136 -2.69 -4.23 -22.87
CA SER A 136 -3.19 -2.91 -22.47
C SER A 136 -4.70 -2.72 -22.68
N HIS A 137 -5.27 -3.35 -23.69
CA HIS A 137 -6.70 -3.29 -24.07
C HIS A 137 -7.57 -4.40 -23.45
N HIS A 138 -6.98 -5.32 -22.67
CA HIS A 138 -7.73 -6.39 -22.00
C HIS A 138 -8.44 -5.86 -20.74
N TYR A 139 -9.64 -6.37 -20.50
CA TYR A 139 -10.39 -6.15 -19.25
C TYR A 139 -9.88 -7.12 -18.16
N PRO A 140 -10.07 -6.79 -16.86
CA PRO A 140 -9.61 -7.64 -15.76
C PRO A 140 -10.05 -9.11 -15.88
N VAL A 141 -11.28 -9.37 -16.33
CA VAL A 141 -11.82 -10.73 -16.53
C VAL A 141 -11.04 -11.56 -17.57
N GLN A 142 -10.29 -10.92 -18.44
CA GLN A 142 -9.49 -11.56 -19.49
C GLN A 142 -8.03 -11.78 -19.07
N LEU A 143 -7.66 -11.34 -17.86
CA LEU A 143 -6.32 -11.41 -17.31
C LEU A 143 -6.23 -12.49 -16.23
N SER A 144 -5.13 -13.23 -16.20
CA SER A 144 -4.78 -14.11 -15.08
C SER A 144 -4.56 -13.31 -13.79
N GLY A 145 -4.61 -13.97 -12.62
CA GLY A 145 -4.36 -13.32 -11.33
C GLY A 145 -3.02 -12.59 -11.27
N GLY A 146 -1.95 -13.21 -11.78
CA GLY A 146 -0.63 -12.59 -11.86
C GLY A 146 -0.58 -11.39 -12.82
N GLU A 147 -1.33 -11.41 -13.94
CA GLU A 147 -1.46 -10.27 -14.83
C GLU A 147 -2.25 -9.13 -14.18
N GLN A 148 -3.36 -9.45 -13.48
CA GLN A 148 -4.12 -8.45 -12.73
C GLN A 148 -3.27 -7.78 -11.65
N GLN A 149 -2.42 -8.54 -10.95
CA GLN A 149 -1.51 -7.99 -9.95
C GLN A 149 -0.45 -7.09 -10.60
N ARG A 150 0.07 -7.43 -11.77
CA ARG A 150 0.98 -6.54 -12.51
C ARG A 150 0.31 -5.25 -12.96
N VAL A 151 -0.96 -5.28 -13.38
CA VAL A 151 -1.74 -4.05 -13.65
C VAL A 151 -1.91 -3.23 -12.36
N SER A 152 -2.21 -3.88 -11.22
CA SER A 152 -2.31 -3.22 -9.91
C SER A 152 -1.00 -2.54 -9.49
N LEU A 153 0.15 -3.20 -9.74
CA LEU A 153 1.48 -2.60 -9.56
C LEU A 153 1.66 -1.35 -10.43
N ALA A 154 1.43 -1.46 -11.74
CA ALA A 154 1.55 -0.34 -12.65
C ALA A 154 0.66 0.86 -12.23
N ARG A 155 -0.59 0.58 -11.82
CA ARG A 155 -1.51 1.59 -11.29
C ARG A 155 -0.99 2.24 -10.01
N ALA A 156 -0.45 1.45 -9.09
CA ALA A 156 0.05 1.97 -7.81
C ALA A 156 1.26 2.90 -7.97
N PHE A 157 2.09 2.68 -8.99
CA PHE A 157 3.23 3.53 -9.31
C PHE A 157 2.92 4.68 -10.28
N SER A 158 1.70 4.75 -10.84
CA SER A 158 1.37 5.73 -11.90
C SER A 158 1.56 7.18 -11.47
N ASN A 159 1.20 7.52 -10.24
CA ASN A 159 1.38 8.87 -9.68
C ASN A 159 2.78 9.14 -9.10
N THR A 160 3.78 8.25 -9.32
CA THR A 160 5.09 8.34 -8.65
C THR A 160 4.94 8.62 -7.15
N PRO A 161 4.33 7.70 -6.39
CA PRO A 161 3.99 7.94 -5.00
C PRO A 161 5.25 8.09 -4.14
N ALA A 162 5.18 8.95 -3.11
CA ALA A 162 6.22 9.04 -2.10
C ALA A 162 6.20 7.84 -1.13
N LEU A 163 5.01 7.25 -0.93
CA LEU A 163 4.77 6.12 -0.05
C LEU A 163 3.84 5.11 -0.73
N LEU A 164 4.27 3.85 -0.79
CA LEU A 164 3.50 2.73 -1.33
C LEU A 164 3.07 1.81 -0.19
N PHE A 165 1.78 1.55 -0.09
CA PHE A 165 1.23 0.53 0.79
C PHE A 165 0.89 -0.73 0.00
N ALA A 166 1.27 -1.89 0.52
CA ALA A 166 0.93 -3.19 -0.05
C ALA A 166 0.31 -4.09 1.02
N ASP A 167 -0.97 -4.44 0.85
CA ASP A 167 -1.69 -5.33 1.76
C ASP A 167 -1.74 -6.73 1.14
N GLU A 168 -0.95 -7.66 1.69
CA GLU A 168 -0.82 -9.05 1.24
C GLU A 168 -0.65 -9.18 -0.30
N PRO A 169 0.38 -8.54 -0.89
CA PRO A 169 0.45 -8.33 -2.35
C PRO A 169 0.51 -9.61 -3.19
N THR A 170 0.72 -10.76 -2.56
CA THR A 170 0.81 -12.07 -3.22
C THR A 170 -0.14 -13.11 -2.64
N GLY A 171 -1.02 -12.73 -1.71
CA GLY A 171 -1.88 -13.65 -0.96
C GLY A 171 -2.85 -14.50 -1.80
N ASN A 172 -3.12 -14.12 -3.06
CA ASN A 172 -4.02 -14.82 -3.98
C ASN A 172 -3.28 -15.46 -5.18
N LEU A 173 -1.95 -15.60 -5.10
CA LEU A 173 -1.13 -16.10 -6.20
C LEU A 173 -0.43 -17.41 -5.79
N ASP A 174 -0.09 -18.22 -6.80
CA ASP A 174 0.80 -19.37 -6.59
C ASP A 174 2.24 -18.94 -6.25
N ALA A 175 3.04 -19.84 -5.72
CA ALA A 175 4.39 -19.53 -5.22
C ALA A 175 5.32 -18.98 -6.32
N GLU A 176 5.27 -19.54 -7.54
CA GLU A 176 6.13 -19.11 -8.64
C GLU A 176 5.75 -17.70 -9.11
N THR A 177 4.46 -17.43 -9.26
CA THR A 177 3.93 -16.10 -9.63
C THR A 177 4.22 -15.09 -8.51
N SER A 178 4.06 -15.48 -7.25
CA SER A 178 4.35 -14.65 -6.08
C SER A 178 5.78 -14.13 -6.09
N GLU A 179 6.76 -15.00 -6.33
CA GLU A 179 8.18 -14.59 -6.37
C GLU A 179 8.46 -13.57 -7.50
N LYS A 180 7.86 -13.78 -8.68
CA LYS A 180 7.97 -12.84 -9.80
C LYS A 180 7.37 -11.47 -9.46
N ILE A 181 6.21 -11.45 -8.79
CA ILE A 181 5.52 -10.22 -8.37
C ILE A 181 6.33 -9.49 -7.28
N ILE A 182 6.86 -10.22 -6.29
CA ILE A 182 7.70 -9.65 -5.23
C ILE A 182 8.94 -8.99 -5.84
N LYS A 183 9.65 -9.71 -6.72
CA LYS A 183 10.81 -9.15 -7.40
C LYS A 183 10.46 -7.87 -8.15
N LEU A 184 9.40 -7.91 -8.96
CA LEU A 184 8.94 -6.74 -9.73
C LEU A 184 8.57 -5.55 -8.82
N LEU A 185 7.89 -5.81 -7.69
CA LEU A 185 7.55 -4.79 -6.70
C LEU A 185 8.82 -4.09 -6.15
N PHE A 186 9.82 -4.86 -5.73
CA PHE A 186 11.07 -4.29 -5.20
C PHE A 186 11.89 -3.58 -6.27
N ASP A 187 11.93 -4.09 -7.50
CA ASP A 187 12.62 -3.44 -8.62
C ASP A 187 11.98 -2.08 -8.94
N LEU A 188 10.65 -2.02 -9.10
CA LEU A 188 9.90 -0.78 -9.30
C LEU A 188 10.06 0.20 -8.14
N ASN A 189 10.04 -0.31 -6.89
CA ASN A 189 10.23 0.51 -5.70
C ASN A 189 11.62 1.16 -5.66
N LYS A 190 12.64 0.39 -5.98
CA LYS A 190 14.04 0.86 -6.05
C LYS A 190 14.20 1.93 -7.13
N ASP A 191 13.66 1.69 -8.33
CA ASP A 191 13.74 2.61 -9.46
C ASP A 191 13.05 3.94 -9.18
N ALA A 192 11.90 3.89 -8.48
CA ALA A 192 11.12 5.07 -8.12
C ALA A 192 11.65 5.78 -6.85
N GLY A 193 12.51 5.16 -6.05
CA GLY A 193 12.94 5.68 -4.76
C GLY A 193 11.81 5.83 -3.74
N THR A 194 10.73 5.06 -3.89
CA THR A 194 9.52 5.14 -3.08
C THR A 194 9.72 4.47 -1.73
N THR A 195 9.14 5.00 -0.65
CA THR A 195 9.03 4.30 0.63
C THR A 195 8.00 3.20 0.51
N LEU A 196 8.29 2.00 1.04
CA LEU A 196 7.41 0.84 0.92
C LEU A 196 6.99 0.30 2.28
N VAL A 197 5.68 0.18 2.51
CA VAL A 197 5.10 -0.47 3.69
C VAL A 197 4.29 -1.68 3.24
N ILE A 198 4.70 -2.87 3.65
CA ILE A 198 4.06 -4.14 3.29
C ILE A 198 3.38 -4.73 4.53
N VAL A 199 2.11 -5.07 4.42
CA VAL A 199 1.44 -5.98 5.36
C VAL A 199 1.54 -7.38 4.80
N THR A 200 2.08 -8.31 5.58
CA THR A 200 2.19 -9.71 5.17
C THR A 200 2.22 -10.67 6.37
N HIS A 201 1.80 -11.90 6.15
CA HIS A 201 2.03 -13.01 7.07
C HIS A 201 3.20 -13.91 6.63
N ASP A 202 3.79 -13.63 5.46
CA ASP A 202 4.94 -14.34 4.91
C ASP A 202 6.24 -13.81 5.54
N PRO A 203 6.97 -14.66 6.31
CA PRO A 203 8.22 -14.24 6.95
C PRO A 203 9.36 -14.01 5.96
N GLU A 204 9.37 -14.70 4.80
CA GLU A 204 10.41 -14.53 3.79
C GLU A 204 10.27 -13.16 3.10
N LEU A 205 9.03 -12.76 2.79
CA LEU A 205 8.76 -11.44 2.26
C LEU A 205 9.10 -10.35 3.29
N ALA A 206 8.73 -10.55 4.55
CA ALA A 206 9.05 -9.60 5.62
C ALA A 206 10.57 -9.42 5.81
N ALA A 207 11.34 -10.50 5.73
CA ALA A 207 12.80 -10.48 5.85
C ALA A 207 13.51 -9.69 4.72
N ARG A 208 12.84 -9.44 3.58
CA ARG A 208 13.38 -8.61 2.48
C ARG A 208 13.28 -7.11 2.74
N THR A 209 12.60 -6.69 3.82
CA THR A 209 12.45 -5.27 4.18
C THR A 209 13.53 -4.82 5.15
N ASN A 210 13.78 -3.50 5.25
CA ASN A 210 14.77 -2.94 6.17
C ASN A 210 14.36 -3.05 7.64
N ARG A 211 13.05 -3.14 7.93
CA ARG A 211 12.48 -3.14 9.27
C ARG A 211 11.21 -3.97 9.31
N VAL A 212 10.97 -4.64 10.42
CA VAL A 212 9.78 -5.47 10.67
C VAL A 212 9.11 -5.04 11.96
N ILE A 213 7.84 -4.65 11.88
CA ILE A 213 6.97 -4.43 13.04
C ILE A 213 6.06 -5.65 13.19
N LYS A 214 6.05 -6.24 14.39
CA LYS A 214 5.17 -7.37 14.72
C LYS A 214 3.97 -6.88 15.53
N MET A 215 2.76 -7.22 15.08
CA MET A 215 1.51 -6.86 15.73
C MET A 215 0.79 -8.07 16.32
N LYS A 216 0.16 -7.88 17.49
CA LYS A 216 -0.73 -8.85 18.11
C LYS A 216 -1.80 -8.14 18.93
N GLY A 217 -3.09 -8.49 18.69
CA GLY A 217 -4.21 -7.93 19.48
C GLY A 217 -4.28 -6.39 19.46
N GLY A 218 -3.99 -5.76 18.32
CA GLY A 218 -4.04 -4.31 18.18
C GLY A 218 -2.85 -3.55 18.75
N LEU A 219 -1.79 -4.23 19.18
CA LEU A 219 -0.57 -3.65 19.76
C LEU A 219 0.65 -3.99 18.91
N ILE A 220 1.66 -3.12 18.92
CA ILE A 220 3.02 -3.44 18.47
C ILE A 220 3.72 -4.22 19.60
N ILE A 221 4.16 -5.44 19.31
CA ILE A 221 4.84 -6.31 20.28
C ILE A 221 6.36 -6.42 20.02
N ALA A 222 6.80 -6.09 18.81
CA ALA A 222 8.21 -6.01 18.45
C ALA A 222 8.41 -5.04 17.28
N ASP A 223 9.60 -4.45 17.23
CA ASP A 223 10.06 -3.52 16.19
C ASP A 223 11.55 -3.80 15.97
N GLU A 224 11.85 -4.47 14.87
CA GLU A 224 13.15 -5.09 14.64
C GLU A 224 13.72 -4.68 13.26
N ASN A 225 15.03 -4.53 13.18
CA ASN A 225 15.72 -4.51 11.90
C ASN A 225 16.14 -5.95 11.59
N PRO A 226 15.65 -6.57 10.51
CA PRO A 226 16.08 -7.91 10.14
C PRO A 226 17.61 -7.88 9.93
N SER A 227 18.33 -8.70 10.67
CA SER A 227 19.74 -8.95 10.37
C SER A 227 19.76 -9.69 9.05
N TYR A 228 20.40 -9.12 8.02
CA TYR A 228 20.74 -9.87 6.82
C TYR A 228 21.66 -11.02 7.25
N VAL A 229 21.15 -12.24 7.20
CA VAL A 229 21.94 -13.47 7.30
C VAL A 229 22.42 -13.84 5.92
#